data_8269a645fa6acce93d406d6333684367
#
_entry.id   8269a645fa6acce93d406d6333684367
#
_cell.length_a   1.000
_cell.length_b   1.000
_cell.length_c   1.000
_cell.angle_alpha   90.00
_cell.angle_beta   90.00
_cell.angle_gamma   90.00
#
_symmetry.space_group_name_H-M   'P 1'
#
loop_
_entity.id
_entity.type
_entity.pdbx_description
1 polymer ?
#
loop_
_entity_poly.entity_id
_entity_poly.type
_entity_poly.pdbx_seq_one_letter_code
_entity_poly.pdbx_strand_id
1 'polypeptide(L)'
;NNERLPYQYCNKYETRNVHVYRRTMVYLRLAEALNRAGYPRFAYRLLAGGVNRSVIENDIIPYYKNDSTFLRSFSFPNNQYYLRTTTNQANENTMGLHDRGAGWSLYNPYYAMPVDTTLKVAAKYIVDGVERDTMIVDQLSAEQIAYQMDKVEDMIVDEGALEFAYEGIRFYDLMRVALRRNDPAYLADRIYMRRGEENKEAMKSEIKKDLYTPANWYLDWNGKIGVK
;
A
#
# COMPACT_ATOMS: atom_id res chain seq x y z
N ASN A 1 34.52 -1.33 26.36
CA ASN A 1 33.94 -2.60 25.88
C ASN A 1 32.60 -2.28 25.23
N ASN A 2 32.64 -2.10 23.90
CA ASN A 2 31.44 -2.03 23.08
C ASN A 2 30.98 -3.49 22.82
N GLU A 3 30.29 -4.09 23.75
CA GLU A 3 29.54 -5.29 23.45
C GLU A 3 28.39 -4.89 22.54
N ARG A 4 28.49 -5.25 21.27
CA ARG A 4 27.35 -5.16 20.35
C ARG A 4 26.29 -6.10 20.89
N LEU A 5 25.20 -5.52 21.37
CA LEU A 5 24.03 -6.31 21.76
C LEU A 5 23.62 -7.18 20.56
N PRO A 6 23.35 -8.48 20.77
CA PRO A 6 23.08 -9.42 19.67
C PRO A 6 21.71 -9.21 19.00
N TYR A 7 20.97 -8.17 19.38
CA TYR A 7 19.61 -7.91 18.92
C TYR A 7 19.50 -6.51 18.32
N GLN A 8 18.90 -6.42 17.16
CA GLN A 8 18.46 -5.15 16.61
C GLN A 8 17.10 -4.81 17.25
N TYR A 9 17.07 -3.76 18.03
CA TYR A 9 15.82 -3.25 18.60
C TYR A 9 15.15 -2.26 17.65
N CYS A 10 13.86 -2.47 17.43
CA CYS A 10 13.05 -1.45 16.77
C CYS A 10 12.58 -0.44 17.83
N ASN A 11 13.19 0.74 17.84
CA ASN A 11 12.99 1.74 18.89
C ASN A 11 11.89 2.75 18.51
N LYS A 12 10.70 2.27 18.18
CA LYS A 12 9.56 3.13 17.83
C LYS A 12 8.94 3.88 19.01
N TYR A 13 9.28 3.48 20.24
CA TYR A 13 8.62 3.97 21.46
C TYR A 13 9.57 4.67 22.44
N GLU A 14 10.67 5.21 21.97
CA GLU A 14 11.61 5.95 22.81
C GLU A 14 11.01 7.21 23.46
N THR A 15 9.98 7.77 22.85
CA THR A 15 9.32 8.96 23.37
C THR A 15 8.05 8.59 24.14
N ARG A 16 7.74 9.32 25.20
CA ARG A 16 6.49 9.17 25.96
C ARG A 16 5.24 9.59 25.18
N ASN A 17 5.39 10.07 23.96
CA ASN A 17 4.29 10.54 23.11
C ASN A 17 3.66 9.36 22.38
N VAL A 18 2.40 9.10 22.65
CA VAL A 18 1.58 8.16 21.88
C VAL A 18 1.06 8.88 20.65
N HIS A 19 1.56 8.52 19.49
CA HIS A 19 1.05 9.04 18.22
C HIS A 19 -0.25 8.28 17.87
N VAL A 20 -1.39 8.94 17.99
CA VAL A 20 -2.69 8.37 17.59
C VAL A 20 -2.77 8.23 16.08
N TYR A 21 -2.26 9.24 15.35
CA TYR A 21 -2.13 9.21 13.90
C TYR A 21 -0.76 9.74 13.48
N ARG A 22 -0.08 8.98 12.61
CA ARG A 22 1.16 9.42 11.95
C ARG A 22 0.85 9.88 10.54
N ARG A 23 1.69 10.78 9.99
CA ARG A 23 1.57 11.24 8.59
C ARG A 23 1.51 10.07 7.61
N THR A 24 2.37 9.07 7.77
CA THR A 24 2.41 7.85 6.96
C THR A 24 1.08 7.10 6.98
N MET A 25 0.47 6.96 8.17
CA MET A 25 -0.85 6.33 8.29
C MET A 25 -1.92 7.08 7.48
N VAL A 26 -1.90 8.41 7.53
CA VAL A 26 -2.85 9.24 6.76
C VAL A 26 -2.66 9.02 5.26
N TYR A 27 -1.42 8.97 4.77
CA TYR A 27 -1.14 8.69 3.36
C TYR A 27 -1.59 7.28 2.94
N LEU A 28 -1.36 6.27 3.77
CA LEU A 28 -1.82 4.89 3.48
C LEU A 28 -3.35 4.81 3.46
N ARG A 29 -4.04 5.49 4.36
CA ARG A 29 -5.51 5.56 4.35
C ARG A 29 -6.04 6.33 3.14
N LEU A 30 -5.37 7.42 2.75
CA LEU A 30 -5.70 8.16 1.53
C LEU A 30 -5.47 7.29 0.29
N ALA A 31 -4.34 6.60 0.20
CA ALA A 31 -4.06 5.67 -0.90
C ALA A 31 -5.14 4.59 -1.00
N GLU A 32 -5.54 4.00 0.13
CA GLU A 32 -6.62 3.02 0.16
C GLU A 32 -7.95 3.59 -0.31
N ALA A 33 -8.31 4.78 0.15
CA ALA A 33 -9.55 5.45 -0.25
C ALA A 33 -9.57 5.78 -1.74
N LEU A 34 -8.48 6.31 -2.28
CA LEU A 34 -8.32 6.60 -3.70
C LEU A 34 -8.35 5.33 -4.55
N ASN A 35 -7.66 4.27 -4.13
CA ASN A 35 -7.68 3.00 -4.82
C ASN A 35 -9.11 2.45 -4.91
N ARG A 36 -9.84 2.44 -3.81
CA ARG A 36 -11.24 1.98 -3.75
C ARG A 36 -12.21 2.87 -4.54
N ALA A 37 -11.89 4.13 -4.69
CA ALA A 37 -12.66 5.07 -5.52
C ALA A 37 -12.39 4.92 -7.02
N GLY A 38 -11.53 3.97 -7.44
CA GLY A 38 -11.23 3.72 -8.85
C GLY A 38 -10.01 4.50 -9.38
N TYR A 39 -9.17 5.03 -8.49
CA TYR A 39 -7.95 5.78 -8.86
C TYR A 39 -6.68 5.03 -8.41
N PRO A 40 -6.45 3.77 -8.86
CA PRO A 40 -5.30 2.98 -8.43
C PRO A 40 -3.95 3.64 -8.75
N ARG A 41 -3.87 4.38 -9.86
CA ARG A 41 -2.64 5.10 -10.22
C ARG A 41 -2.32 6.24 -9.25
N PHE A 42 -3.34 6.97 -8.77
CA PHE A 42 -3.13 7.99 -7.76
C PHE A 42 -2.66 7.35 -6.43
N ALA A 43 -3.33 6.28 -6.02
CA ALA A 43 -2.94 5.52 -4.84
C ALA A 43 -1.50 5.01 -4.93
N TYR A 44 -1.15 4.41 -6.07
CA TYR A 44 0.20 3.95 -6.36
C TYR A 44 1.24 5.08 -6.23
N ARG A 45 0.93 6.27 -6.76
CA ARG A 45 1.84 7.42 -6.67
C ARG A 45 2.08 7.88 -5.24
N LEU A 46 1.10 7.78 -4.36
CA LEU A 46 1.28 8.04 -2.93
C LEU A 46 2.26 7.06 -2.27
N LEU A 47 2.31 5.81 -2.75
CA LEU A 47 3.27 4.80 -2.28
C LEU A 47 4.64 4.99 -2.90
N ALA A 48 4.69 5.33 -4.19
CA ALA A 48 5.92 5.35 -5.00
C ALA A 48 6.19 6.74 -5.57
N GLY A 49 7.23 7.40 -5.12
CA GLY A 49 7.67 8.69 -5.64
C GLY A 49 6.85 9.90 -5.21
N GLY A 50 5.70 9.69 -4.56
CA GLY A 50 4.85 10.76 -4.06
C GLY A 50 4.10 11.56 -5.14
N VAL A 51 3.34 12.55 -4.70
CA VAL A 51 2.42 13.35 -5.49
C VAL A 51 2.67 14.83 -5.27
N ASN A 52 2.62 15.60 -6.33
CA ASN A 52 2.51 17.05 -6.33
C ASN A 52 1.57 17.47 -7.47
N ARG A 53 1.36 18.77 -7.64
CA ARG A 53 0.48 19.27 -8.71
C ARG A 53 0.92 18.83 -10.09
N SER A 54 2.21 18.81 -10.37
CA SER A 54 2.75 18.37 -11.65
C SER A 54 2.48 16.88 -11.91
N VAL A 55 2.64 16.04 -10.90
CA VAL A 55 2.32 14.61 -10.99
C VAL A 55 0.82 14.39 -11.24
N ILE A 56 -0.05 15.16 -10.57
CA ILE A 56 -1.50 15.06 -10.81
C ILE A 56 -1.82 15.41 -12.29
N GLU A 57 -1.30 16.51 -12.80
CA GLU A 57 -1.59 16.97 -14.16
C GLU A 57 -1.01 16.05 -15.24
N ASN A 58 0.23 15.59 -15.09
CA ASN A 58 0.98 14.94 -16.15
C ASN A 58 0.95 13.42 -16.09
N ASP A 59 0.68 12.83 -14.90
CA ASP A 59 0.78 11.39 -14.71
C ASP A 59 -0.50 10.73 -14.17
N ILE A 60 -1.42 11.48 -13.59
CA ILE A 60 -2.68 10.94 -13.06
C ILE A 60 -3.85 11.30 -13.97
N ILE A 61 -4.10 12.57 -14.21
CA ILE A 61 -5.22 13.05 -15.01
C ILE A 61 -5.31 12.43 -16.42
N PRO A 62 -4.21 12.18 -17.15
CA PRO A 62 -4.28 11.56 -18.47
C PRO A 62 -5.04 10.22 -18.48
N TYR A 63 -5.01 9.49 -17.38
CA TYR A 63 -5.70 8.21 -17.24
C TYR A 63 -7.17 8.33 -16.77
N TYR A 64 -7.58 9.50 -16.31
CA TYR A 64 -8.91 9.75 -15.72
C TYR A 64 -9.48 11.08 -16.20
N LYS A 65 -9.51 11.27 -17.52
CA LYS A 65 -9.85 12.57 -18.14
C LYS A 65 -11.19 13.14 -17.68
N ASN A 66 -12.19 12.26 -17.47
CA ASN A 66 -13.54 12.66 -17.05
C ASN A 66 -13.57 13.23 -15.62
N ASP A 67 -12.58 12.86 -14.81
CA ASP A 67 -12.52 13.23 -13.39
C ASP A 67 -11.48 14.32 -13.11
N SER A 68 -10.99 14.97 -14.15
CA SER A 68 -9.90 15.95 -14.05
C SER A 68 -10.19 17.08 -13.05
N THR A 69 -11.43 17.55 -12.97
CA THR A 69 -11.85 18.59 -12.02
C THR A 69 -11.76 18.08 -10.58
N PHE A 70 -12.23 16.87 -10.32
CA PHE A 70 -12.12 16.23 -9.02
C PHE A 70 -10.66 16.02 -8.62
N LEU A 71 -9.85 15.48 -9.51
CA LEU A 71 -8.44 15.20 -9.24
C LEU A 71 -7.63 16.47 -8.99
N ARG A 72 -7.95 17.57 -9.67
CA ARG A 72 -7.34 18.90 -9.41
C ARG A 72 -7.74 19.51 -8.08
N SER A 73 -8.83 19.06 -7.47
CA SER A 73 -9.25 19.56 -6.16
C SER A 73 -8.34 19.12 -5.02
N PHE A 74 -7.52 18.08 -5.22
CA PHE A 74 -6.54 17.65 -4.24
C PHE A 74 -5.40 18.67 -4.14
N SER A 75 -5.17 19.19 -2.94
CA SER A 75 -4.13 20.18 -2.68
C SER A 75 -2.80 19.50 -2.37
N PHE A 76 -2.03 19.21 -3.42
CA PHE A 76 -0.65 18.75 -3.30
C PHE A 76 0.27 19.81 -3.93
N PRO A 77 0.69 20.81 -3.16
CA PRO A 77 1.50 21.91 -3.69
C PRO A 77 2.91 21.43 -4.10
N ASN A 78 3.47 22.10 -5.11
CA ASN A 78 4.87 21.96 -5.48
C ASN A 78 5.74 22.76 -4.48
N ASN A 79 5.67 22.43 -3.20
CA ASN A 79 6.30 23.26 -2.17
C ASN A 79 7.25 22.42 -1.32
N GLN A 80 8.51 22.84 -1.31
CA GLN A 80 9.58 22.23 -0.51
C GLN A 80 9.34 22.31 1.00
N TYR A 81 8.46 23.18 1.48
CA TYR A 81 8.28 23.43 2.91
C TYR A 81 7.74 22.24 3.70
N TYR A 82 7.04 21.30 3.05
CA TYR A 82 6.47 20.11 3.68
C TYR A 82 7.34 18.87 3.50
N LEU A 83 8.51 19.03 2.92
CA LEU A 83 9.34 17.95 2.47
C LEU A 83 10.49 17.72 3.44
N ARG A 84 10.89 16.47 3.53
CA ARG A 84 12.02 16.07 4.34
C ARG A 84 13.29 16.65 3.73
N THR A 85 14.00 17.50 4.47
CA THR A 85 15.27 18.14 4.08
C THR A 85 16.45 17.15 4.13
N THR A 86 16.33 15.95 3.61
CA THR A 86 17.44 15.03 3.53
C THR A 86 17.77 14.74 2.08
N THR A 87 18.86 15.24 1.65
CA THR A 87 19.88 14.91 0.63
C THR A 87 19.50 14.10 -0.63
N ASN A 88 18.26 13.71 -0.87
CA ASN A 88 17.83 13.03 -2.09
C ASN A 88 16.89 13.89 -2.91
N GLN A 89 17.48 14.66 -3.81
CA GLN A 89 16.84 15.66 -4.66
C GLN A 89 15.69 15.15 -5.53
N ALA A 90 15.60 13.85 -5.79
CA ALA A 90 14.54 13.30 -6.63
C ALA A 90 13.13 13.34 -6.00
N ASN A 91 13.04 13.43 -4.67
CA ASN A 91 11.77 13.38 -3.94
C ASN A 91 11.40 14.69 -3.24
N GLU A 92 12.18 15.74 -3.44
CA GLU A 92 12.04 17.00 -2.68
C GLU A 92 10.74 17.75 -2.97
N ASN A 93 10.05 17.45 -4.07
CA ASN A 93 8.89 18.20 -4.53
C ASN A 93 7.57 17.41 -4.49
N THR A 94 7.55 16.26 -3.85
CA THR A 94 6.36 15.39 -3.82
C THR A 94 5.97 14.99 -2.40
N MET A 95 4.70 14.69 -2.18
CA MET A 95 4.13 14.29 -0.89
C MET A 95 3.64 12.84 -0.98
N GLY A 96 4.02 12.01 -0.01
CA GLY A 96 3.66 10.59 0.01
C GLY A 96 4.57 9.76 0.89
N LEU A 97 4.57 8.46 0.65
CA LEU A 97 5.49 7.50 1.25
C LEU A 97 6.70 7.38 0.34
N HIS A 98 7.80 8.02 0.67
CA HIS A 98 8.99 8.01 -0.19
C HIS A 98 9.91 6.82 0.09
N ASP A 99 9.90 6.37 1.34
CA ASP A 99 10.78 5.32 1.82
C ASP A 99 9.93 4.13 2.26
N ARG A 100 10.30 2.94 1.83
CA ARG A 100 9.61 1.72 2.23
C ARG A 100 10.03 1.30 3.64
N GLY A 101 9.08 1.23 4.55
CA GLY A 101 9.33 0.87 5.94
C GLY A 101 10.26 1.86 6.63
N ALA A 102 11.13 1.37 7.50
CA ALA A 102 12.13 2.19 8.22
C ALA A 102 13.46 2.36 7.46
N GLY A 103 13.53 1.93 6.20
CA GLY A 103 14.77 1.84 5.44
C GLY A 103 14.90 2.87 4.34
N TRP A 104 16.12 3.35 4.15
CA TRP A 104 16.55 4.10 2.98
C TRP A 104 16.68 3.13 1.80
N SER A 105 15.75 3.16 0.87
CA SER A 105 15.93 2.51 -0.41
C SER A 105 15.54 3.46 -1.53
N LEU A 106 16.53 3.97 -2.24
CA LEU A 106 16.36 4.69 -3.50
C LEU A 106 15.79 3.80 -4.61
N TYR A 107 15.87 2.49 -4.43
CA TYR A 107 15.37 1.49 -5.35
C TYR A 107 14.37 0.61 -4.63
N ASN A 108 13.10 0.83 -4.93
CA ASN A 108 12.08 -0.10 -4.53
C ASN A 108 11.58 -0.87 -5.76
N PRO A 109 12.14 -2.06 -6.05
CA PRO A 109 11.76 -2.86 -7.21
C PRO A 109 10.30 -3.35 -7.15
N TYR A 110 9.65 -3.20 -6.00
CA TYR A 110 8.25 -3.58 -5.82
C TYR A 110 7.25 -2.56 -6.35
N TYR A 111 7.69 -1.34 -6.68
CA TYR A 111 6.80 -0.28 -7.13
C TYR A 111 6.90 -0.04 -8.63
N ALA A 112 6.52 -1.06 -9.40
CA ALA A 112 6.04 -0.85 -10.75
C ALA A 112 4.51 -0.81 -10.73
N MET A 113 3.90 0.12 -11.47
CA MET A 113 2.45 0.14 -11.60
C MET A 113 1.99 -1.19 -12.24
N PRO A 114 1.11 -1.95 -11.59
CA PRO A 114 0.65 -3.22 -12.12
C PRO A 114 -0.06 -3.06 -13.44
N VAL A 115 0.28 -3.90 -14.41
CA VAL A 115 -0.37 -3.98 -15.72
C VAL A 115 -0.62 -5.44 -16.04
N ASP A 116 -1.86 -5.77 -16.36
CA ASP A 116 -2.18 -7.07 -16.92
C ASP A 116 -1.94 -7.03 -18.44
N THR A 117 -0.87 -7.67 -18.87
CA THR A 117 -0.48 -7.73 -20.28
C THR A 117 -1.37 -8.64 -21.12
N THR A 118 -2.22 -9.45 -20.48
CA THR A 118 -3.19 -10.30 -21.17
C THR A 118 -4.45 -9.55 -21.55
N LEU A 119 -4.75 -8.46 -20.88
CA LEU A 119 -5.88 -7.59 -21.20
C LEU A 119 -5.53 -6.74 -22.41
N LYS A 120 -6.31 -6.88 -23.47
CA LYS A 120 -6.09 -6.09 -24.69
C LYS A 120 -6.33 -4.61 -24.42
N VAL A 121 -5.29 -3.81 -24.61
CA VAL A 121 -5.39 -2.35 -24.57
C VAL A 121 -6.02 -1.88 -25.88
N ALA A 122 -7.11 -1.15 -25.82
CA ALA A 122 -7.95 -0.82 -26.96
C ALA A 122 -7.44 0.38 -27.78
N ALA A 123 -6.14 0.56 -27.98
CA ALA A 123 -5.67 1.63 -28.88
C ALA A 123 -4.48 1.17 -29.70
N LYS A 124 -4.73 1.06 -30.99
CA LYS A 124 -3.70 0.97 -32.02
C LYS A 124 -3.38 2.37 -32.52
N TYR A 125 -2.11 2.68 -32.71
CA TYR A 125 -1.70 3.91 -33.36
C TYR A 125 -0.73 3.61 -34.50
N ILE A 126 -0.74 4.47 -35.48
CA ILE A 126 0.10 4.34 -36.66
C ILE A 126 1.25 5.34 -36.57
N VAL A 127 2.49 4.84 -36.58
CA VAL A 127 3.70 5.65 -36.76
C VAL A 127 4.41 5.18 -38.01
N ASP A 128 4.68 6.10 -38.91
CA ASP A 128 5.36 5.82 -40.18
C ASP A 128 4.68 4.72 -41.03
N GLY A 129 3.34 4.66 -40.98
CA GLY A 129 2.56 3.68 -41.73
C GLY A 129 2.56 2.26 -41.10
N VAL A 130 3.18 2.07 -39.95
CA VAL A 130 3.20 0.79 -39.22
C VAL A 130 2.25 0.86 -38.03
N GLU A 131 1.31 -0.07 -38.01
CA GLU A 131 0.41 -0.24 -36.86
C GLU A 131 1.21 -0.79 -35.67
N ARG A 132 1.22 -0.06 -34.58
CA ARG A 132 1.86 -0.45 -33.32
C ARG A 132 0.82 -0.56 -32.26
N ASP A 133 0.86 -1.67 -31.51
CA ASP A 133 0.15 -1.79 -30.26
C ASP A 133 0.87 -0.92 -29.22
N THR A 134 0.25 0.19 -28.86
CA THR A 134 0.75 0.95 -27.71
C THR A 134 -0.17 0.80 -26.53
N MET A 135 0.48 0.74 -25.40
CA MET A 135 -0.09 1.19 -24.14
C MET A 135 -0.08 2.73 -24.07
N ILE A 136 -0.53 3.42 -25.12
CA ILE A 136 -0.94 4.82 -24.97
C ILE A 136 -2.34 4.77 -24.39
N VAL A 137 -2.33 4.88 -23.14
CA VAL A 137 -3.45 4.75 -22.26
C VAL A 137 -4.15 6.08 -22.22
N ASP A 138 -4.91 6.36 -23.23
CA ASP A 138 -5.87 7.46 -23.16
C ASP A 138 -7.06 7.12 -22.27
N GLN A 139 -7.36 5.85 -22.10
CA GLN A 139 -8.35 5.33 -21.13
C GLN A 139 -8.01 3.86 -20.81
N LEU A 140 -7.87 3.56 -19.53
CA LEU A 140 -7.79 2.18 -19.07
C LEU A 140 -9.15 1.51 -19.23
N SER A 141 -9.18 0.24 -19.67
CA SER A 141 -10.41 -0.52 -19.60
C SER A 141 -10.84 -0.74 -18.16
N ALA A 142 -12.13 -0.99 -17.94
CA ALA A 142 -12.65 -1.27 -16.61
C ALA A 142 -11.97 -2.50 -15.95
N GLU A 143 -11.65 -3.50 -16.76
CA GLU A 143 -10.93 -4.70 -16.33
C GLU A 143 -9.50 -4.37 -15.90
N GLN A 144 -8.81 -3.50 -16.65
CA GLN A 144 -7.46 -3.07 -16.29
C GLN A 144 -7.46 -2.25 -15.00
N ILE A 145 -8.45 -1.37 -14.82
CA ILE A 145 -8.60 -0.62 -13.57
C ILE A 145 -8.87 -1.58 -12.41
N ALA A 146 -9.77 -2.55 -12.57
CA ALA A 146 -10.08 -3.53 -11.53
C ALA A 146 -8.84 -4.36 -11.15
N TYR A 147 -8.07 -4.81 -12.13
CA TYR A 147 -6.81 -5.50 -11.88
C TYR A 147 -5.81 -4.62 -11.11
N GLN A 148 -5.66 -3.37 -11.53
CA GLN A 148 -4.79 -2.42 -10.85
C GLN A 148 -5.24 -2.14 -9.42
N MET A 149 -6.56 -2.00 -9.20
CA MET A 149 -7.11 -1.80 -7.86
C MET A 149 -6.78 -2.97 -6.93
N ASP A 150 -6.90 -4.20 -7.40
CA ASP A 150 -6.59 -5.39 -6.62
C ASP A 150 -5.11 -5.44 -6.24
N LYS A 151 -4.21 -5.25 -7.21
CA LYS A 151 -2.76 -5.28 -6.99
C LYS A 151 -2.25 -4.11 -6.14
N VAL A 152 -2.77 -2.91 -6.36
CA VAL A 152 -2.40 -1.74 -5.56
C VAL A 152 -2.92 -1.86 -4.13
N GLU A 153 -4.06 -2.49 -3.90
CA GLU A 153 -4.52 -2.79 -2.54
C GLU A 153 -3.55 -3.71 -1.80
N ASP A 154 -3.05 -4.76 -2.47
CA ASP A 154 -2.03 -5.63 -1.88
C ASP A 154 -0.75 -4.84 -1.54
N MET A 155 -0.30 -3.94 -2.42
CA MET A 155 0.85 -3.05 -2.15
C MET A 155 0.60 -2.16 -0.93
N ILE A 156 -0.60 -1.57 -0.79
CA ILE A 156 -0.95 -0.73 0.37
C ILE A 156 -0.90 -1.55 1.66
N VAL A 157 -1.44 -2.76 1.63
CA VAL A 157 -1.46 -3.66 2.79
C VAL A 157 -0.05 -4.12 3.16
N ASP A 158 0.79 -4.41 2.19
CA ASP A 158 2.17 -4.85 2.43
C ASP A 158 3.04 -3.69 2.95
N GLU A 159 2.84 -2.48 2.42
CA GLU A 159 3.49 -1.29 2.96
C GLU A 159 3.05 -1.00 4.39
N GLY A 160 1.75 -1.15 4.68
CA GLY A 160 1.24 -1.05 6.05
C GLY A 160 1.87 -2.06 7.01
N ALA A 161 2.26 -3.26 6.53
CA ALA A 161 2.97 -4.24 7.34
C ALA A 161 4.34 -3.75 7.80
N LEU A 162 5.05 -3.04 6.92
CA LEU A 162 6.38 -2.49 7.20
C LEU A 162 6.29 -1.23 8.05
N GLU A 163 5.39 -0.31 7.68
CA GLU A 163 5.23 0.97 8.35
C GLU A 163 4.68 0.84 9.77
N PHE A 164 3.75 -0.09 9.99
CA PHE A 164 3.08 -0.30 11.27
C PHE A 164 3.61 -1.51 12.04
N ALA A 165 4.81 -2.00 11.68
CA ALA A 165 5.44 -3.06 12.43
C ALA A 165 5.53 -2.68 13.92
N TYR A 166 5.14 -3.61 14.80
CA TYR A 166 5.07 -3.44 16.25
C TYR A 166 4.03 -2.44 16.78
N GLU A 167 3.16 -1.89 15.93
CA GLU A 167 2.09 -0.96 16.37
C GLU A 167 0.75 -1.65 16.64
N GLY A 168 0.66 -2.96 16.45
CA GLY A 168 -0.57 -3.75 16.72
C GLY A 168 -1.68 -3.58 15.68
N ILE A 169 -1.43 -2.86 14.58
CA ILE A 169 -2.45 -2.49 13.59
C ILE A 169 -2.64 -3.59 12.55
N ARG A 170 -1.61 -4.40 12.27
CA ARG A 170 -1.59 -5.35 11.14
C ARG A 170 -2.78 -6.30 11.09
N PHE A 171 -3.16 -6.86 12.23
CA PHE A 171 -4.28 -7.82 12.29
C PHE A 171 -5.59 -7.17 11.84
N TYR A 172 -5.88 -5.98 12.31
CA TYR A 172 -7.10 -5.25 11.97
C TYR A 172 -7.14 -4.82 10.50
N ASP A 173 -6.00 -4.45 9.92
CA ASP A 173 -5.91 -4.13 8.50
C ASP A 173 -6.19 -5.37 7.64
N LEU A 174 -5.59 -6.51 7.97
CA LEU A 174 -5.86 -7.77 7.28
C LEU A 174 -7.33 -8.21 7.43
N MET A 175 -7.88 -8.11 8.65
CA MET A 175 -9.28 -8.44 8.92
C MET A 175 -10.24 -7.59 8.08
N ARG A 176 -9.99 -6.28 8.02
CA ARG A 176 -10.83 -5.34 7.29
C ARG A 176 -10.81 -5.61 5.77
N VAL A 177 -9.66 -5.93 5.21
CA VAL A 177 -9.53 -6.27 3.78
C VAL A 177 -10.15 -7.63 3.48
N ALA A 178 -9.89 -8.65 4.32
CA ALA A 178 -10.44 -9.98 4.19
C ALA A 178 -11.98 -9.98 4.24
N LEU A 179 -12.58 -9.24 5.18
CA LEU A 179 -14.03 -9.08 5.27
C LEU A 179 -14.61 -8.41 4.02
N ARG A 180 -13.97 -7.35 3.53
CA ARG A 180 -14.42 -6.64 2.34
C ARG A 180 -14.33 -7.50 1.07
N ARG A 181 -13.25 -8.28 0.92
CA ARG A 181 -13.07 -9.20 -0.21
C ARG A 181 -13.92 -10.46 -0.08
N ASN A 182 -14.55 -10.69 1.07
CA ASN A 182 -15.18 -11.95 1.45
C ASN A 182 -14.21 -13.15 1.25
N ASP A 183 -12.95 -12.92 1.62
CA ASP A 183 -11.87 -13.88 1.47
C ASP A 183 -11.11 -14.04 2.81
N PRO A 184 -11.52 -15.01 3.63
CA PRO A 184 -10.83 -15.28 4.90
C PRO A 184 -9.38 -15.73 4.73
N ALA A 185 -9.04 -16.36 3.60
CA ALA A 185 -7.68 -16.80 3.32
C ALA A 185 -6.71 -15.60 3.23
N TYR A 186 -7.21 -14.45 2.79
CA TYR A 186 -6.40 -13.21 2.73
C TYR A 186 -5.74 -12.87 4.07
N LEU A 187 -6.46 -13.02 5.17
CA LEU A 187 -5.93 -12.83 6.52
C LEU A 187 -5.17 -14.07 7.00
N ALA A 188 -5.79 -15.25 6.88
CA ALA A 188 -5.28 -16.48 7.46
C ALA A 188 -3.90 -16.84 6.90
N ASP A 189 -3.74 -16.80 5.59
CA ASP A 189 -2.48 -17.16 4.93
C ASP A 189 -1.36 -16.18 5.30
N ARG A 190 -1.62 -14.86 5.32
CA ARG A 190 -0.61 -13.87 5.72
C ARG A 190 -0.15 -14.01 7.18
N ILE A 191 -0.98 -14.57 8.04
CA ILE A 191 -0.61 -14.85 9.43
C ILE A 191 0.10 -16.19 9.55
N TYR A 192 -0.44 -17.25 8.95
CA TYR A 192 0.14 -18.58 9.05
C TYR A 192 1.48 -18.70 8.33
N MET A 193 1.66 -17.99 7.22
CA MET A 193 2.89 -18.00 6.43
C MET A 193 3.90 -16.91 6.84
N ARG A 194 3.68 -16.21 7.96
CA ARG A 194 4.58 -15.12 8.42
C ARG A 194 6.04 -15.54 8.65
N ARG A 195 6.30 -16.84 8.81
CA ARG A 195 7.64 -17.44 8.97
C ARG A 195 8.05 -18.28 7.75
N GLY A 196 7.40 -18.09 6.61
CA GLY A 196 7.55 -18.87 5.40
C GLY A 196 6.43 -19.90 5.22
N GLU A 197 6.19 -20.27 3.97
CA GLU A 197 5.12 -21.19 3.60
C GLU A 197 5.34 -22.58 4.21
N GLU A 198 6.59 -23.02 4.28
CA GLU A 198 7.02 -24.28 4.89
C GLU A 198 6.66 -24.39 6.38
N ASN A 199 6.46 -23.27 7.05
CA ASN A 199 6.09 -23.23 8.47
C ASN A 199 4.58 -23.08 8.70
N LYS A 200 3.75 -23.08 7.66
CA LYS A 200 2.30 -22.83 7.74
C LYS A 200 1.59 -23.75 8.73
N GLU A 201 1.84 -25.05 8.66
CA GLU A 201 1.18 -26.03 9.55
C GLU A 201 1.65 -25.92 11.00
N ALA A 202 2.93 -25.63 11.23
CA ALA A 202 3.45 -25.36 12.57
C ALA A 202 2.78 -24.12 13.18
N MET A 203 2.60 -23.07 12.39
CA MET A 203 1.93 -21.83 12.82
C MET A 203 0.44 -22.06 13.13
N LYS A 204 -0.27 -22.86 12.34
CA LYS A 204 -1.66 -23.25 12.66
C LYS A 204 -1.75 -23.94 14.00
N SER A 205 -0.83 -24.89 14.27
CA SER A 205 -0.76 -25.61 15.53
C SER A 205 -0.44 -24.68 16.72
N GLU A 206 0.46 -23.72 16.53
CA GLU A 206 0.84 -22.73 17.56
C GLU A 206 -0.34 -21.81 17.92
N ILE A 207 -1.05 -21.30 16.91
CA ILE A 207 -2.14 -20.32 17.08
C ILE A 207 -3.39 -20.99 17.70
N LYS A 208 -3.63 -22.27 17.43
CA LYS A 208 -4.77 -23.06 17.96
C LYS A 208 -6.15 -22.48 17.66
N LYS A 209 -6.25 -21.57 16.70
CA LYS A 209 -7.52 -21.04 16.17
C LYS A 209 -7.53 -21.16 14.67
N ASP A 210 -8.64 -21.62 14.11
CA ASP A 210 -8.83 -21.61 12.66
C ASP A 210 -9.14 -20.21 12.18
N LEU A 211 -8.14 -19.56 11.57
CA LEU A 211 -8.27 -18.20 11.02
C LEU A 211 -8.97 -18.16 9.64
N TYR A 212 -9.25 -19.30 9.01
CA TYR A 212 -10.12 -19.33 7.83
C TYR A 212 -11.61 -19.14 8.18
N THR A 213 -11.95 -19.22 9.46
CA THR A 213 -13.29 -18.98 9.98
C THR A 213 -13.37 -17.58 10.59
N PRO A 214 -14.03 -16.58 9.94
CA PRO A 214 -14.06 -15.19 10.41
C PRO A 214 -14.57 -15.00 11.85
N ALA A 215 -15.47 -15.87 12.32
CA ALA A 215 -15.95 -15.80 13.70
C ALA A 215 -14.82 -15.94 14.73
N ASN A 216 -13.71 -16.60 14.38
CA ASN A 216 -12.57 -16.79 15.25
C ASN A 216 -11.64 -15.55 15.34
N TRP A 217 -11.91 -14.52 14.55
CA TRP A 217 -11.10 -13.29 14.55
C TRP A 217 -11.45 -12.35 15.70
N TYR A 218 -12.62 -12.55 16.30
CA TYR A 218 -13.11 -11.72 17.38
C TYR A 218 -12.72 -12.29 18.75
N LEU A 219 -12.53 -11.40 19.71
CA LEU A 219 -12.39 -11.78 21.09
C LEU A 219 -13.78 -12.13 21.64
N ASP A 220 -13.86 -13.24 22.36
CA ASP A 220 -15.08 -13.59 23.07
C ASP A 220 -15.27 -12.62 24.25
N TRP A 221 -16.28 -11.75 24.16
CA TRP A 221 -16.57 -10.72 25.16
C TRP A 221 -17.43 -11.27 26.31
N ASN A 222 -17.17 -12.48 26.77
CA ASN A 222 -17.88 -13.03 27.93
C ASN A 222 -17.33 -12.53 29.28
N GLY A 223 -16.58 -11.43 29.31
CA GLY A 223 -16.01 -10.86 30.50
C GLY A 223 -14.92 -11.72 31.17
N LYS A 224 -14.64 -12.88 30.64
CA LYS A 224 -13.54 -13.75 31.07
C LYS A 224 -12.36 -13.54 30.13
N ILE A 225 -11.57 -12.50 30.40
CA ILE A 225 -10.19 -12.49 29.91
C ILE A 225 -9.55 -13.68 30.60
N GLY A 226 -9.44 -14.79 29.86
CA GLY A 226 -8.78 -15.98 30.35
C GLY A 226 -7.29 -15.71 30.50
N VAL A 227 -6.91 -15.13 31.61
CA VAL A 227 -5.54 -15.27 32.13
C VAL A 227 -5.50 -16.71 32.69
N LYS A 228 -4.92 -17.61 31.88
CA LYS A 228 -4.36 -18.86 32.41
C LYS A 228 -2.88 -18.70 32.50
#